data_073d01e3f1004d7c56be457ceceb16ce
#
_entry.id   073d01e3f1004d7c56be457ceceb16ce
#
_cell.length_a   1.000
_cell.length_b   1.000
_cell.length_c   1.000
_cell.angle_alpha   90.00
_cell.angle_beta   90.00
_cell.angle_gamma   90.00
#
_symmetry.space_group_name_H-M   'P 1'
#
loop_
_entity.id
_entity.type
_entity.pdbx_description
1 polymer ?
#
loop_
_entity_poly.entity_id
_entity_poly.type
_entity_poly.pdbx_seq_one_letter_code
_entity_poly.pdbx_strand_id
1 'polypeptide(L)'
;MTNTRRIVLSLATALSSSLAIAQTPAQMLKEFEREARRNDSAFQAFSATRGATFFRTPHGGEWSCASCHTDQPVRPGRHARTGKAIEPLAPGANPRRFTDPAKVEKWFKRNCNDVLSRPCTPAEKGDVLTWLTGLPK
;
A
#
# COMPACT_ATOMS: atom_id res chain seq x y z
N MET A 1 -11.93 -48.57 -50.37
CA MET A 1 -11.96 -48.68 -48.93
C MET A 1 -10.93 -47.67 -48.37
N THR A 2 -11.32 -46.45 -48.07
CA THR A 2 -10.43 -45.36 -47.62
C THR A 2 -10.65 -45.13 -46.14
N ASN A 3 -9.63 -45.49 -45.31
CA ASN A 3 -9.64 -45.32 -43.85
C ASN A 3 -9.17 -43.91 -43.50
N THR A 4 -10.08 -43.03 -43.13
CA THR A 4 -9.77 -41.71 -42.64
C THR A 4 -9.50 -41.76 -41.13
N ARG A 5 -8.22 -41.73 -40.74
CA ARG A 5 -7.80 -41.59 -39.32
C ARG A 5 -8.04 -40.15 -38.87
N ARG A 6 -8.99 -39.96 -37.95
CA ARG A 6 -9.19 -38.69 -37.26
C ARG A 6 -8.14 -38.55 -36.16
N ILE A 7 -7.23 -37.60 -36.32
CA ILE A 7 -6.28 -37.19 -35.28
C ILE A 7 -7.02 -36.21 -34.36
N VAL A 8 -7.27 -36.63 -33.11
CA VAL A 8 -7.83 -35.78 -32.07
C VAL A 8 -6.65 -35.08 -31.41
N LEU A 9 -6.49 -33.80 -31.69
CA LEU A 9 -5.47 -32.95 -31.05
C LEU A 9 -6.01 -32.47 -29.70
N SER A 10 -5.57 -33.09 -28.61
CA SER A 10 -5.93 -32.68 -27.26
C SER A 10 -5.10 -31.42 -26.87
N LEU A 11 -5.76 -30.26 -26.79
CA LEU A 11 -5.17 -29.04 -26.28
C LEU A 11 -5.14 -29.12 -24.76
N ALA A 12 -3.97 -29.38 -24.17
CA ALA A 12 -3.77 -29.28 -22.74
C ALA A 12 -3.57 -27.83 -22.37
N THR A 13 -4.59 -27.17 -21.78
CA THR A 13 -4.50 -25.84 -21.20
C THR A 13 -3.77 -25.94 -19.87
N ALA A 14 -2.51 -25.51 -19.83
CA ALA A 14 -1.75 -25.34 -18.59
C ALA A 14 -2.28 -24.12 -17.82
N LEU A 15 -3.00 -24.35 -16.72
CA LEU A 15 -3.33 -23.28 -15.75
C LEU A 15 -2.05 -22.87 -15.02
N SER A 16 -1.46 -21.75 -15.40
CA SER A 16 -0.37 -21.11 -14.66
C SER A 16 -0.95 -20.46 -13.41
N SER A 17 -0.86 -21.11 -12.28
CA SER A 17 -1.19 -20.53 -10.96
C SER A 17 -0.12 -19.49 -10.62
N SER A 18 -0.43 -18.21 -10.76
CA SER A 18 0.41 -17.11 -10.28
C SER A 18 0.42 -17.13 -8.75
N LEU A 19 1.48 -17.64 -8.16
CA LEU A 19 1.73 -17.50 -6.72
C LEU A 19 1.94 -16.02 -6.43
N ALA A 20 1.02 -15.39 -5.70
CA ALA A 20 1.20 -14.04 -5.19
C ALA A 20 2.34 -14.08 -4.15
N ILE A 21 3.52 -13.62 -4.53
CA ILE A 21 4.66 -13.52 -3.63
C ILE A 21 4.40 -12.32 -2.70
N ALA A 22 4.39 -12.57 -1.39
CA ALA A 22 4.30 -11.50 -0.41
C ALA A 22 5.53 -10.59 -0.54
N GLN A 23 5.29 -9.29 -0.67
CA GLN A 23 6.36 -8.30 -0.75
C GLN A 23 6.80 -7.87 0.65
N THR A 24 7.98 -7.27 0.74
CA THR A 24 8.44 -6.57 1.93
C THR A 24 8.10 -5.08 1.83
N PRO A 25 8.00 -4.35 2.97
CA PRO A 25 7.86 -2.89 2.94
C PRO A 25 8.96 -2.18 2.13
N ALA A 26 10.19 -2.73 2.12
CA ALA A 26 11.29 -2.19 1.32
C ALA A 26 11.07 -2.37 -0.20
N GLN A 27 10.49 -3.49 -0.62
CA GLN A 27 10.11 -3.69 -2.02
C GLN A 27 8.98 -2.76 -2.43
N MET A 28 8.00 -2.55 -1.55
CA MET A 28 6.93 -1.58 -1.77
C MET A 28 7.46 -0.15 -1.93
N LEU A 29 8.43 0.26 -1.11
CA LEU A 29 9.08 1.57 -1.25
C LEU A 29 9.77 1.73 -2.62
N LYS A 30 10.44 0.68 -3.14
CA LYS A 30 11.02 0.73 -4.48
C LYS A 30 9.98 0.91 -5.58
N GLU A 31 8.79 0.35 -5.43
CA GLU A 31 7.69 0.55 -6.38
C GLU A 31 7.18 1.99 -6.33
N PHE A 32 6.91 2.52 -5.15
CA PHE A 32 6.52 3.92 -5.00
C PHE A 32 7.59 4.88 -5.52
N GLU A 33 8.86 4.58 -5.35
CA GLU A 33 9.96 5.39 -5.90
C GLU A 33 9.93 5.42 -7.43
N ARG A 34 9.78 4.25 -8.07
CA ARG A 34 9.66 4.19 -9.52
C ARG A 34 8.46 5.00 -10.05
N GLU A 35 7.33 4.93 -9.35
CA GLU A 35 6.14 5.71 -9.70
C GLU A 35 6.34 7.20 -9.45
N ALA A 36 6.94 7.59 -8.33
CA ALA A 36 7.23 8.98 -8.02
C ALA A 36 8.12 9.63 -9.09
N ARG A 37 9.18 8.93 -9.51
CA ARG A 37 10.09 9.39 -10.58
C ARG A 37 9.41 9.48 -11.95
N ARG A 38 8.44 8.62 -12.25
CA ARG A 38 7.66 8.72 -13.50
C ARG A 38 6.70 9.91 -13.50
N ASN A 39 6.16 10.24 -12.33
CA ASN A 39 5.14 11.29 -12.20
C ASN A 39 5.74 12.68 -11.96
N ASP A 40 6.95 12.74 -11.43
CA ASP A 40 7.66 13.98 -11.14
C ASP A 40 9.16 13.83 -11.37
N SER A 41 9.66 14.47 -12.43
CA SER A 41 11.09 14.45 -12.77
C SER A 41 11.97 15.17 -11.73
N ALA A 42 11.41 16.02 -10.89
CA ALA A 42 12.10 16.71 -9.80
C ALA A 42 12.14 15.88 -8.51
N PHE A 43 11.48 14.72 -8.46
CA PHE A 43 11.51 13.86 -7.29
C PHE A 43 12.93 13.42 -6.95
N GLN A 44 13.37 13.69 -5.72
CA GLN A 44 14.71 13.33 -5.23
C GLN A 44 14.68 12.04 -4.41
N ALA A 45 14.02 12.07 -3.27
CA ALA A 45 13.95 10.96 -2.33
C ALA A 45 12.73 11.07 -1.40
N PHE A 46 12.34 9.96 -0.80
CA PHE A 46 11.39 9.95 0.29
C PHE A 46 11.97 10.57 1.56
N SER A 47 11.09 11.14 2.39
CA SER A 47 11.45 11.78 3.65
C SER A 47 10.53 11.30 4.78
N ALA A 48 11.12 10.68 5.81
CA ALA A 48 10.39 10.28 7.00
C ALA A 48 9.76 11.48 7.71
N THR A 49 10.43 12.63 7.72
CA THR A 49 9.91 13.88 8.33
C THR A 49 8.67 14.37 7.59
N ARG A 50 8.72 14.44 6.24
CA ARG A 50 7.53 14.79 5.44
C ARG A 50 6.40 13.79 5.67
N GLY A 51 6.72 12.50 5.70
CA GLY A 51 5.75 11.43 5.96
C GLY A 51 5.07 11.56 7.32
N ALA A 52 5.84 11.83 8.37
CA ALA A 52 5.31 12.06 9.72
C ALA A 52 4.39 13.30 9.79
N THR A 53 4.81 14.39 9.16
CA THR A 53 4.00 15.62 9.09
C THR A 53 2.73 15.39 8.30
N PHE A 54 2.83 14.82 7.10
CA PHE A 54 1.68 14.48 6.25
C PHE A 54 0.66 13.59 6.99
N PHE A 55 1.13 12.58 7.71
CA PHE A 55 0.29 11.64 8.44
C PHE A 55 -0.53 12.30 9.56
N ARG A 56 0.02 13.32 10.23
CA ARG A 56 -0.61 13.99 11.37
C ARG A 56 -1.42 15.21 10.99
N THR A 57 -1.18 15.79 9.83
CA THR A 57 -1.84 17.03 9.40
C THR A 57 -3.22 16.75 8.79
N PRO A 58 -4.28 17.42 9.23
CA PRO A 58 -5.54 17.48 8.48
C PRO A 58 -5.34 18.25 7.16
N HIS A 59 -5.80 17.69 6.06
CA HIS A 59 -5.57 18.22 4.71
C HIS A 59 -6.79 18.98 4.17
N GLY A 60 -7.30 19.93 4.96
CA GLY A 60 -8.48 20.71 4.63
C GLY A 60 -9.80 20.04 5.03
N GLY A 61 -9.75 18.83 5.58
CA GLY A 61 -10.88 18.10 6.14
C GLY A 61 -10.83 18.03 7.67
N GLU A 62 -11.76 17.28 8.23
CA GLU A 62 -11.86 17.02 9.67
C GLU A 62 -10.77 16.09 10.18
N TRP A 63 -10.29 15.16 9.34
CA TRP A 63 -9.41 14.06 9.75
C TRP A 63 -8.02 14.13 9.12
N SER A 64 -7.08 13.56 9.86
CA SER A 64 -5.76 13.14 9.38
C SER A 64 -5.67 11.61 9.38
N CYS A 65 -4.57 11.04 8.88
CA CYS A 65 -4.32 9.60 9.05
C CYS A 65 -4.24 9.23 10.54
N ALA A 66 -3.64 10.11 11.36
CA ALA A 66 -3.51 9.93 12.79
C ALA A 66 -4.86 9.89 13.52
N SER A 67 -5.92 10.50 13.00
CA SER A 67 -7.26 10.47 13.59
C SER A 67 -7.79 9.04 13.78
N CYS A 68 -7.38 8.11 12.91
CA CYS A 68 -7.75 6.70 13.00
C CYS A 68 -6.59 5.80 13.48
N HIS A 69 -5.36 6.12 13.10
CA HIS A 69 -4.17 5.30 13.35
C HIS A 69 -3.34 5.76 14.55
N THR A 70 -3.76 6.81 15.26
CA THR A 70 -3.05 7.49 16.36
C THR A 70 -1.75 8.18 15.91
N ASP A 71 -1.24 9.09 16.73
CA ASP A 71 0.07 9.74 16.52
C ASP A 71 1.25 8.76 16.68
N GLN A 72 0.98 7.62 17.31
CA GLN A 72 1.91 6.52 17.51
C GLN A 72 1.39 5.23 16.86
N PRO A 73 1.49 5.07 15.54
CA PRO A 73 0.89 3.96 14.81
C PRO A 73 1.54 2.59 15.05
N VAL A 74 2.43 2.49 16.01
CA VAL A 74 2.88 1.23 16.64
C VAL A 74 1.83 0.67 17.62
N ARG A 75 0.80 1.45 17.97
CA ARG A 75 -0.31 1.06 18.81
C ARG A 75 -1.58 0.84 17.99
N PRO A 76 -2.55 0.05 18.51
CA PRO A 76 -3.86 -0.06 17.89
C PRO A 76 -4.54 1.31 17.79
N GLY A 77 -5.19 1.54 16.65
CA GLY A 77 -6.03 2.70 16.41
C GLY A 77 -7.53 2.36 16.47
N ARG A 78 -8.34 3.33 16.07
CA ARG A 78 -9.79 3.20 16.02
C ARG A 78 -10.36 4.06 14.88
N HIS A 79 -11.20 3.47 14.06
CA HIS A 79 -11.82 4.19 12.95
C HIS A 79 -12.69 5.34 13.48
N ALA A 80 -12.39 6.58 13.07
CA ALA A 80 -13.00 7.79 13.64
C ALA A 80 -14.53 7.79 13.58
N ARG A 81 -15.10 7.31 12.46
CA ARG A 81 -16.55 7.31 12.24
C ARG A 81 -17.27 6.11 12.86
N THR A 82 -16.69 4.91 12.75
CA THR A 82 -17.38 3.66 13.12
C THR A 82 -16.96 3.09 14.47
N GLY A 83 -15.91 3.63 15.08
CA GLY A 83 -15.32 3.12 16.32
C GLY A 83 -14.65 1.75 16.20
N LYS A 84 -14.59 1.15 14.99
CA LYS A 84 -13.97 -0.17 14.78
C LYS A 84 -12.48 -0.14 15.09
N ALA A 85 -12.00 -1.12 15.84
CA ALA A 85 -10.58 -1.26 16.15
C ALA A 85 -9.75 -1.48 14.89
N ILE A 86 -8.57 -0.85 14.85
CA ILE A 86 -7.59 -0.98 13.78
C ILE A 86 -6.29 -1.46 14.42
N GLU A 87 -5.75 -2.57 13.91
CA GLU A 87 -4.44 -3.06 14.35
C GLU A 87 -3.31 -2.06 14.04
N PRO A 88 -2.17 -2.13 14.75
CA PRO A 88 -1.01 -1.27 14.49
C PRO A 88 -0.69 -1.16 13.00
N LEU A 89 -0.36 0.06 12.57
CA LEU A 89 -0.06 0.33 11.17
C LEU A 89 1.44 0.16 10.85
N ALA A 90 2.32 0.49 11.80
CA ALA A 90 3.76 0.40 11.61
C ALA A 90 4.21 -1.06 11.40
N PRO A 91 5.02 -1.36 10.36
CA PRO A 91 5.50 -2.72 10.08
C PRO A 91 6.28 -3.35 11.23
N GLY A 92 7.00 -2.54 12.02
CA GLY A 92 7.72 -3.01 13.20
C GLY A 92 6.81 -3.64 14.26
N ALA A 93 5.60 -3.09 14.45
CA ALA A 93 4.61 -3.59 15.39
C ALA A 93 3.64 -4.61 14.77
N ASN A 94 3.45 -4.58 13.45
CA ASN A 94 2.62 -5.53 12.71
C ASN A 94 3.29 -5.93 11.39
N PRO A 95 4.07 -7.02 11.38
CA PRO A 95 4.83 -7.46 10.20
C PRO A 95 3.98 -7.81 8.97
N ARG A 96 2.66 -7.94 9.11
CA ARG A 96 1.75 -8.18 7.98
C ARG A 96 1.41 -6.92 7.20
N ARG A 97 1.78 -5.73 7.71
CA ARG A 97 1.54 -4.46 7.02
C ARG A 97 2.49 -4.29 5.84
N PHE A 98 1.96 -3.76 4.75
CA PHE A 98 2.70 -3.43 3.52
C PHE A 98 3.37 -4.65 2.85
N THR A 99 2.75 -5.84 2.97
CA THR A 99 3.24 -7.08 2.36
C THR A 99 2.40 -7.55 1.17
N ASP A 100 1.24 -6.94 0.93
CA ASP A 100 0.32 -7.26 -0.16
C ASP A 100 0.06 -5.98 -0.98
N PRO A 101 0.64 -5.85 -2.18
CA PRO A 101 0.51 -4.63 -3.00
C PRO A 101 -0.92 -4.23 -3.29
N ALA A 102 -1.78 -5.19 -3.62
CA ALA A 102 -3.16 -4.91 -3.95
C ALA A 102 -3.93 -4.35 -2.74
N LYS A 103 -3.67 -4.88 -1.55
CA LYS A 103 -4.24 -4.35 -0.30
C LYS A 103 -3.68 -2.98 0.03
N VAL A 104 -2.39 -2.76 -0.15
CA VAL A 104 -1.75 -1.46 0.10
C VAL A 104 -2.36 -0.39 -0.79
N GLU A 105 -2.46 -0.62 -2.10
CA GLU A 105 -3.08 0.33 -3.02
C GLU A 105 -4.55 0.58 -2.71
N LYS A 106 -5.32 -0.47 -2.43
CA LYS A 106 -6.73 -0.35 -2.04
C LYS A 106 -6.90 0.54 -0.81
N TRP A 107 -6.08 0.35 0.22
CA TRP A 107 -6.21 1.11 1.47
C TRP A 107 -5.69 2.53 1.33
N PHE A 108 -4.58 2.77 0.62
CA PHE A 108 -4.16 4.13 0.32
C PHE A 108 -5.22 4.89 -0.48
N LYS A 109 -5.76 4.29 -1.54
CA LYS A 109 -6.83 4.92 -2.34
C LYS A 109 -8.01 5.33 -1.46
N ARG A 110 -8.49 4.43 -0.61
CA ARG A 110 -9.64 4.70 0.26
C ARG A 110 -9.30 5.77 1.30
N ASN A 111 -8.25 5.58 2.08
CA ASN A 111 -7.91 6.44 3.20
C ASN A 111 -7.49 7.84 2.74
N CYS A 112 -6.73 7.95 1.65
CA CYS A 112 -6.39 9.24 1.07
C CYS A 112 -7.63 9.98 0.57
N ASN A 113 -8.57 9.28 -0.05
CA ASN A 113 -9.82 9.91 -0.46
C ASN A 113 -10.63 10.41 0.75
N ASP A 114 -10.67 9.65 1.84
CA ASP A 114 -11.38 10.06 3.07
C ASP A 114 -10.73 11.28 3.75
N VAL A 115 -9.39 11.44 3.65
CA VAL A 115 -8.64 12.49 4.36
C VAL A 115 -8.34 13.70 3.46
N LEU A 116 -8.06 13.47 2.15
CA LEU A 116 -7.61 14.53 1.22
C LEU A 116 -8.65 14.83 0.13
N SER A 117 -9.72 14.06 0.02
CA SER A 117 -10.68 14.09 -1.10
C SER A 117 -10.02 13.85 -2.48
N ARG A 118 -8.84 13.22 -2.49
CA ARG A 118 -8.10 12.81 -3.69
C ARG A 118 -7.21 11.60 -3.38
N PRO A 119 -6.72 10.89 -4.42
CA PRO A 119 -5.65 9.90 -4.21
C PRO A 119 -4.37 10.54 -3.68
N CYS A 120 -3.63 9.78 -2.85
CA CYS A 120 -2.25 10.15 -2.52
C CYS A 120 -1.33 9.97 -3.73
N THR A 121 -0.38 10.86 -3.88
CA THR A 121 0.71 10.72 -4.86
C THR A 121 1.66 9.59 -4.43
N PRO A 122 2.42 9.00 -5.36
CA PRO A 122 3.45 8.02 -5.01
C PRO A 122 4.50 8.56 -4.02
N ALA A 123 4.83 9.86 -4.11
CA ALA A 123 5.74 10.52 -3.17
C ALA A 123 5.15 10.56 -1.75
N GLU A 124 3.89 10.95 -1.60
CA GLU A 124 3.18 10.96 -0.30
C GLU A 124 3.09 9.55 0.32
N LYS A 125 2.75 8.53 -0.48
CA LYS A 125 2.73 7.12 -0.03
C LYS A 125 4.11 6.66 0.46
N GLY A 126 5.14 6.97 -0.30
CA GLY A 126 6.51 6.59 0.01
C GLY A 126 7.06 7.34 1.23
N ASP A 127 6.77 8.62 1.40
CA ASP A 127 7.15 9.40 2.58
C ASP A 127 6.52 8.80 3.85
N VAL A 128 5.22 8.50 3.82
CA VAL A 128 4.51 7.87 4.93
C VAL A 128 5.09 6.50 5.26
N LEU A 129 5.30 5.64 4.24
CA LEU A 129 5.85 4.31 4.48
C LEU A 129 7.30 4.36 4.99
N THR A 130 8.10 5.31 4.51
CA THR A 130 9.48 5.53 5.00
C THR A 130 9.47 5.88 6.49
N TRP A 131 8.58 6.77 6.91
CA TRP A 131 8.42 7.08 8.33
C TRP A 131 7.95 5.87 9.14
N LEU A 132 6.91 5.15 8.69
CA LEU A 132 6.35 4.00 9.41
C LEU A 132 7.37 2.86 9.59
N THR A 133 8.25 2.63 8.62
CA THR A 133 9.29 1.60 8.69
C THR A 133 10.41 1.96 9.65
N GLY A 134 10.63 3.24 9.93
CA GLY A 134 11.60 3.72 10.91
C GLY A 134 11.09 3.75 12.35
N LEU A 135 9.81 3.44 12.60
CA LEU A 135 9.27 3.42 13.95
C LEU A 135 9.70 2.16 14.71
N PRO A 136 9.88 2.25 16.05
CA PRO A 136 10.26 1.11 16.88
C PRO A 136 9.22 -0.01 16.84
N LYS A 137 9.65 -1.20 17.26
CA LYS A 137 8.79 -2.36 17.49
C LYS A 137 7.93 -2.17 18.74
#